data_a5ea13f407fdb2312bf5b3d82e5f3634
#
_entry.id   a5ea13f407fdb2312bf5b3d82e5f3634
#
_cell.length_a   1.000
_cell.length_b   1.000
_cell.length_c   1.000
_cell.angle_alpha   90.00
_cell.angle_beta   90.00
_cell.angle_gamma   90.00
#
_symmetry.space_group_name_H-M   'P 1'
#
loop_
_entity.id
_entity.type
_entity.pdbx_description
1 polymer ?
#
loop_
_entity_poly.entity_id
_entity_poly.type
_entity_poly.pdbx_seq_one_letter_code
_entity_poly.pdbx_strand_id
1 'polypeptide(L)'
;MTESSKCLEVVCPSCGGMKNLNIPSAILSHKKFGTVKIQVPFNAVCPEHQFLIFVDMKGTIRGYEKIDIQMITITSKVEKEVTGPLNLRKLIQIFGIYGVFSLIHAKIFNYTIYILKDEDFEYNEEIFNSIADAILPVSFRGSKTVYLLEENEIDNIKQKKRNALVIDTKQYIYQTPWGIKLKFEEELIKRALEIIDEQEQLKLMQQDISKLIDEVNCTIAILHDEKEIYEDDLIERITKTLNIKKINIYRLNLIKEFIRQNISFKIVSKIKNKVEEFLSVL
;
A
#
# COMPACT_ATOMS: atom_id res chain seq x y z
N MET A 1 30.71 10.54 25.24
CA MET A 1 30.98 11.19 23.95
C MET A 1 29.84 12.16 23.71
N THR A 2 30.07 13.46 23.82
CA THR A 2 29.04 14.50 23.57
C THR A 2 28.78 14.54 22.06
N GLU A 3 27.59 14.12 21.66
CA GLU A 3 27.15 14.27 20.27
C GLU A 3 27.10 15.77 19.93
N SER A 4 27.94 16.21 19.02
CA SER A 4 27.91 17.59 18.52
C SER A 4 26.65 17.80 17.73
N SER A 5 25.80 18.73 18.17
CA SER A 5 24.58 19.14 17.44
C SER A 5 24.80 20.53 16.84
N LYS A 6 24.21 20.76 15.67
CA LYS A 6 24.22 22.06 15.01
C LYS A 6 22.84 22.71 15.15
N CYS A 7 22.85 23.95 15.66
CA CYS A 7 21.62 24.75 15.80
C CYS A 7 21.31 25.43 14.46
N LEU A 8 20.12 25.22 13.91
CA LEU A 8 19.64 25.84 12.68
C LEU A 8 18.39 26.66 12.95
N GLU A 9 18.37 27.90 12.47
CA GLU A 9 17.15 28.71 12.43
C GLU A 9 16.27 28.25 11.26
N VAL A 10 15.08 27.75 11.59
CA VAL A 10 14.13 27.15 10.63
C VAL A 10 12.87 28.00 10.58
N VAL A 11 12.46 28.37 9.38
CA VAL A 11 11.25 29.16 9.11
C VAL A 11 10.18 28.28 8.51
N CYS A 12 8.96 28.31 9.02
CA CYS A 12 7.85 27.60 8.43
C CYS A 12 7.45 28.25 7.08
N PRO A 13 7.47 27.52 5.95
CA PRO A 13 7.16 28.09 4.65
C PRO A 13 5.67 28.41 4.44
N SER A 14 4.80 28.01 5.38
CA SER A 14 3.35 28.23 5.31
C SER A 14 2.88 29.41 6.13
N CYS A 15 3.38 29.58 7.37
CA CYS A 15 2.94 30.64 8.28
C CYS A 15 4.03 31.64 8.70
N GLY A 16 5.31 31.42 8.30
CA GLY A 16 6.42 32.29 8.65
C GLY A 16 6.93 32.12 10.10
N GLY A 17 6.36 31.21 10.89
CA GLY A 17 6.84 30.92 12.24
C GLY A 17 8.31 30.49 12.23
N MET A 18 9.13 30.98 13.17
CA MET A 18 10.58 30.71 13.24
C MET A 18 10.92 30.04 14.56
N LYS A 19 11.85 29.06 14.51
CA LYS A 19 12.40 28.40 15.69
C LYS A 19 13.75 27.79 15.40
N ASN A 20 14.61 27.77 16.42
CA ASN A 20 15.90 27.11 16.35
C ASN A 20 15.76 25.61 16.64
N LEU A 21 16.24 24.78 15.72
CA LEU A 21 16.23 23.33 15.84
C LEU A 21 17.67 22.80 15.93
N ASN A 22 17.92 21.88 16.86
CA ASN A 22 19.18 21.22 17.01
C ASN A 22 19.23 19.94 16.16
N ILE A 23 20.12 19.88 15.18
CA ILE A 23 20.29 18.73 14.29
C ILE A 23 21.59 18.02 14.66
N PRO A 24 21.56 16.69 14.94
CA PRO A 24 22.77 15.92 15.18
C PRO A 24 23.73 16.01 13.99
N SER A 25 25.00 16.37 14.25
CA SER A 25 26.03 16.51 13.19
C SER A 25 26.26 15.20 12.42
N ALA A 26 26.00 14.05 13.05
CA ALA A 26 26.05 12.75 12.42
C ALA A 26 25.12 12.62 11.20
N ILE A 27 23.93 13.24 11.23
CA ILE A 27 22.98 13.21 10.10
C ILE A 27 23.55 13.97 8.89
N LEU A 28 24.28 15.06 9.13
CA LEU A 28 24.86 15.88 8.07
C LEU A 28 26.10 15.22 7.45
N SER A 29 26.81 14.35 8.19
CA SER A 29 28.04 13.69 7.72
C SER A 29 27.79 12.41 6.89
N HIS A 30 26.56 11.91 6.80
CA HIS A 30 26.22 10.68 6.07
C HIS A 30 26.40 10.77 4.55
N LYS A 31 26.45 11.96 3.95
CA LYS A 31 26.67 12.14 2.50
C LYS A 31 27.93 12.93 2.25
N LYS A 32 28.71 12.55 1.23
CA LYS A 32 29.91 13.30 0.82
C LYS A 32 29.57 14.56 0.01
N PHE A 33 28.41 14.58 -0.69
CA PHE A 33 27.95 15.70 -1.53
C PHE A 33 26.42 15.81 -1.52
N GLY A 34 25.90 17.04 -1.76
CA GLY A 34 24.46 17.32 -1.89
C GLY A 34 23.81 17.83 -0.60
N THR A 35 22.51 17.62 -0.50
CA THR A 35 21.68 18.01 0.65
C THR A 35 21.08 16.80 1.34
N VAL A 36 20.84 16.91 2.63
CA VAL A 36 20.03 15.98 3.42
C VAL A 36 18.62 16.54 3.50
N LYS A 37 17.62 15.70 3.22
CA LYS A 37 16.21 16.03 3.35
C LYS A 37 15.76 15.67 4.76
N ILE A 38 15.29 16.65 5.53
CA ILE A 38 14.88 16.50 6.93
C ILE A 38 13.42 16.90 7.05
N GLN A 39 12.60 16.03 7.61
CA GLN A 39 11.21 16.35 7.93
C GLN A 39 11.16 17.12 9.26
N VAL A 40 10.49 18.26 9.23
CA VAL A 40 10.17 19.08 10.40
C VAL A 40 8.73 18.75 10.80
N PRO A 41 8.51 18.05 11.92
CA PRO A 41 7.18 17.64 12.34
C PRO A 41 6.36 18.80 12.92
N PHE A 42 5.07 18.57 13.15
CA PHE A 42 4.21 19.47 13.90
C PHE A 42 4.83 19.82 15.25
N ASN A 43 4.56 21.02 15.77
CA ASN A 43 5.07 21.55 17.02
C ASN A 43 6.61 21.74 17.10
N ALA A 44 7.35 21.31 16.09
CA ALA A 44 8.80 21.56 16.07
C ALA A 44 9.11 23.05 15.81
N VAL A 45 8.45 23.67 14.86
CA VAL A 45 8.59 25.10 14.50
C VAL A 45 7.28 25.85 14.72
N CYS A 46 6.16 25.33 14.22
CA CYS A 46 4.81 25.86 14.46
C CYS A 46 3.83 24.70 14.73
N PRO A 47 2.67 24.96 15.35
CA PRO A 47 1.73 23.90 15.72
C PRO A 47 0.97 23.32 14.53
N GLU A 48 0.79 24.07 13.45
CA GLU A 48 -0.17 23.74 12.39
C GLU A 48 0.46 23.14 11.13
N HIS A 49 1.79 23.24 10.97
CA HIS A 49 2.43 22.82 9.73
C HIS A 49 3.62 21.90 9.97
N GLN A 50 3.71 20.89 9.12
CA GLN A 50 4.93 20.09 8.91
C GLN A 50 5.43 20.34 7.48
N PHE A 51 6.74 20.24 7.30
CA PHE A 51 7.39 20.52 6.03
C PHE A 51 8.76 19.84 5.96
N LEU A 52 9.38 19.89 4.80
CA LEU A 52 10.71 19.36 4.58
C LEU A 52 11.70 20.50 4.42
N ILE A 53 12.89 20.34 4.98
CA ILE A 53 14.04 21.22 4.75
C ILE A 53 15.15 20.45 4.05
N PHE A 54 15.84 21.14 3.16
CA PHE A 54 17.03 20.63 2.50
C PHE A 54 18.25 21.32 3.13
N VAL A 55 19.08 20.56 3.83
CA VAL A 55 20.23 21.07 4.56
C VAL A 55 21.50 20.54 3.92
N ASP A 56 22.47 21.42 3.59
CA ASP A 56 23.75 20.99 3.07
C ASP A 56 24.68 20.46 4.20
N MET A 57 25.83 19.92 3.79
CA MET A 57 26.84 19.37 4.72
C MET A 57 27.42 20.39 5.69
N LYS A 58 27.34 21.69 5.36
CA LYS A 58 27.77 22.78 6.24
C LYS A 58 26.68 23.19 7.22
N GLY A 59 25.47 22.56 7.13
CA GLY A 59 24.30 22.88 7.92
C GLY A 59 23.60 24.16 7.46
N THR A 60 23.69 24.53 6.19
CA THR A 60 22.94 25.64 5.62
C THR A 60 21.67 25.11 4.99
N ILE A 61 20.54 25.71 5.31
CA ILE A 61 19.26 25.38 4.68
C ILE A 61 19.28 25.91 3.24
N ARG A 62 19.08 25.02 2.26
CA ARG A 62 19.11 25.30 0.84
C ARG A 62 17.73 25.43 0.23
N GLY A 63 16.69 24.95 0.93
CA GLY A 63 15.32 25.05 0.47
C GLY A 63 14.34 24.45 1.45
N TYR A 64 13.08 24.73 1.15
CA TYR A 64 11.91 24.23 1.88
C TYR A 64 10.96 23.59 0.90
N GLU A 65 10.27 22.51 1.30
CA GLU A 65 9.21 21.87 0.54
C GLU A 65 7.99 21.72 1.44
N LYS A 66 6.85 22.23 0.99
CA LYS A 66 5.58 22.03 1.69
C LYS A 66 5.15 20.58 1.50
N ILE A 67 4.58 20.00 2.54
CA ILE A 67 3.96 18.69 2.45
C ILE A 67 2.48 18.94 2.14
N ASP A 68 2.10 18.80 0.87
CA ASP A 68 0.74 19.07 0.39
C ASP A 68 -0.25 17.98 0.83
N ILE A 69 0.24 16.78 1.12
CA ILE A 69 -0.57 15.68 1.67
C ILE A 69 -0.03 15.35 3.05
N GLN A 70 -0.76 15.78 4.06
CA GLN A 70 -0.49 15.41 5.44
C GLN A 70 -1.02 14.00 5.68
N MET A 71 -0.16 13.00 5.52
CA MET A 71 -0.41 11.72 6.18
C MET A 71 -0.09 11.94 7.67
N ILE A 72 -1.12 12.01 8.48
CA ILE A 72 -0.99 12.15 9.93
C ILE A 72 -0.34 10.86 10.44
N THR A 73 0.98 10.88 10.60
CA THR A 73 1.64 9.91 11.46
C THR A 73 1.31 10.34 12.88
N ILE A 74 0.27 9.74 13.45
CA ILE A 74 -0.06 9.96 14.87
C ILE A 74 1.00 9.21 15.68
N THR A 75 2.15 9.84 15.88
CA THR A 75 3.05 9.56 17.00
C THR A 75 2.61 10.44 18.19
N SER A 76 1.42 10.27 18.65
CA SER A 76 1.02 10.65 19.99
C SER A 76 0.79 9.35 20.76
N LYS A 77 1.26 9.28 21.99
CA LYS A 77 0.69 8.40 22.99
C LYS A 77 -0.83 8.59 22.90
N VAL A 78 -1.49 7.74 22.13
CA VAL A 78 -2.94 7.68 22.09
C VAL A 78 -3.32 7.06 23.43
N GLU A 79 -3.76 7.93 24.32
CA GLU A 79 -4.63 7.50 25.38
C GLU A 79 -5.74 6.64 24.78
N LYS A 80 -5.95 5.49 25.38
CA LYS A 80 -6.92 4.45 25.03
C LYS A 80 -8.30 5.05 24.76
N GLU A 81 -8.66 5.26 23.50
CA GLU A 81 -10.04 5.27 23.02
C GLU A 81 -10.11 4.82 21.57
N VAL A 82 -9.97 3.51 21.37
CA VAL A 82 -10.18 2.87 20.07
C VAL A 82 -11.54 2.17 20.06
N THR A 83 -12.57 2.81 20.59
CA THR A 83 -13.94 2.33 20.55
C THR A 83 -14.69 3.00 19.41
N GLY A 84 -14.86 2.30 18.28
CA GLY A 84 -15.65 2.77 17.15
C GLY A 84 -15.50 1.84 15.96
N PRO A 85 -16.35 1.97 14.90
CA PRO A 85 -16.26 1.10 13.74
C PRO A 85 -14.90 1.20 13.06
N LEU A 86 -14.37 0.06 12.62
CA LEU A 86 -13.11 -0.01 11.90
C LEU A 86 -13.30 0.61 10.51
N ASN A 87 -12.56 1.67 10.22
CA ASN A 87 -12.60 2.39 8.95
C ASN A 87 -11.19 2.49 8.33
N LEU A 88 -11.09 3.07 7.14
CA LEU A 88 -9.82 3.20 6.42
C LEU A 88 -8.75 3.95 7.24
N ARG A 89 -9.12 5.02 7.94
CA ARG A 89 -8.18 5.79 8.77
C ARG A 89 -7.65 4.97 9.94
N LYS A 90 -8.52 4.21 10.61
CA LYS A 90 -8.12 3.29 11.68
C LYS A 90 -7.23 2.16 11.19
N LEU A 91 -7.54 1.59 10.03
CA LEU A 91 -6.67 0.60 9.40
C LEU A 91 -5.26 1.16 9.14
N ILE A 92 -5.16 2.40 8.67
CA ILE A 92 -3.87 3.07 8.47
C ILE A 92 -3.15 3.32 9.81
N GLN A 93 -3.88 3.68 10.86
CA GLN A 93 -3.29 3.85 12.20
C GLN A 93 -2.71 2.54 12.75
N ILE A 94 -3.41 1.43 12.57
CA ILE A 94 -3.01 0.11 13.05
C ILE A 94 -1.85 -0.45 12.22
N PHE A 95 -2.00 -0.51 10.91
CA PHE A 95 -1.10 -1.26 10.03
C PHE A 95 -0.12 -0.38 9.23
N GLY A 96 -0.21 0.95 9.34
CA GLY A 96 0.48 1.86 8.46
C GLY A 96 -0.08 1.86 7.04
N ILE A 97 0.31 2.83 6.23
CA ILE A 97 -0.20 2.98 4.86
C ILE A 97 0.17 1.79 3.96
N TYR A 98 1.41 1.32 4.04
CA TYR A 98 1.88 0.16 3.26
C TYR A 98 1.24 -1.16 3.72
N GLY A 99 0.97 -1.28 5.03
CA GLY A 99 0.20 -2.39 5.57
C GLY A 99 -1.19 -2.45 4.97
N VAL A 100 -1.89 -1.31 4.87
CA VAL A 100 -3.22 -1.23 4.25
C VAL A 100 -3.17 -1.57 2.75
N PHE A 101 -2.16 -1.09 1.99
CA PHE A 101 -1.99 -1.52 0.59
C PHE A 101 -1.85 -3.03 0.50
N SER A 102 -1.04 -3.62 1.38
CA SER A 102 -0.82 -5.07 1.42
C SER A 102 -2.07 -5.85 1.80
N LEU A 103 -2.84 -5.39 2.78
CA LEU A 103 -4.11 -5.99 3.17
C LEU A 103 -5.13 -5.99 2.04
N ILE A 104 -5.28 -4.85 1.34
CA ILE A 104 -6.19 -4.72 0.19
C ILE A 104 -5.74 -5.62 -0.95
N HIS A 105 -4.45 -5.62 -1.29
CA HIS A 105 -3.91 -6.51 -2.32
C HIS A 105 -4.18 -7.97 -1.98
N ALA A 106 -3.82 -8.40 -0.77
CA ALA A 106 -4.05 -9.77 -0.33
C ALA A 106 -5.53 -10.16 -0.44
N LYS A 107 -6.45 -9.25 -0.09
CA LYS A 107 -7.88 -9.53 -0.17
C LYS A 107 -8.40 -9.60 -1.61
N ILE A 108 -8.03 -8.67 -2.48
CA ILE A 108 -8.44 -8.68 -3.90
C ILE A 108 -7.96 -9.96 -4.59
N PHE A 109 -6.72 -10.37 -4.32
CA PHE A 109 -6.09 -11.52 -4.96
C PHE A 109 -6.22 -12.83 -4.17
N ASN A 110 -7.10 -12.85 -3.14
CA ASN A 110 -7.43 -14.05 -2.37
C ASN A 110 -6.22 -14.74 -1.69
N TYR A 111 -5.25 -13.95 -1.25
CA TYR A 111 -4.17 -14.45 -0.42
C TYR A 111 -4.60 -14.59 1.03
N THR A 112 -4.07 -15.58 1.72
CA THR A 112 -4.28 -15.70 3.16
C THR A 112 -3.57 -14.56 3.90
N ILE A 113 -4.22 -13.99 4.91
CA ILE A 113 -3.72 -12.88 5.71
C ILE A 113 -3.61 -13.35 7.17
N TYR A 114 -2.41 -13.29 7.71
CA TYR A 114 -2.17 -13.50 9.13
C TYR A 114 -1.81 -12.17 9.77
N ILE A 115 -2.61 -11.77 10.76
CA ILE A 115 -2.38 -10.57 11.57
C ILE A 115 -1.90 -11.02 12.93
N LEU A 116 -0.68 -10.64 13.29
CA LEU A 116 -0.13 -10.86 14.62
C LEU A 116 -0.66 -9.74 15.53
N LYS A 117 -1.45 -10.11 16.51
CA LYS A 117 -2.09 -9.17 17.42
C LYS A 117 -1.32 -9.01 18.73
N ASP A 118 -1.36 -7.82 19.30
CA ASP A 118 -0.95 -7.56 20.67
C ASP A 118 -2.06 -7.99 21.65
N GLU A 119 -1.71 -8.13 22.92
CA GLU A 119 -2.66 -8.50 23.99
C GLU A 119 -3.82 -7.50 24.11
N ASP A 120 -3.57 -6.23 23.83
CA ASP A 120 -4.56 -5.13 23.92
C ASP A 120 -5.39 -4.95 22.63
N PHE A 121 -5.27 -5.86 21.65
CA PHE A 121 -5.95 -5.71 20.37
C PHE A 121 -7.43 -6.12 20.44
N GLU A 122 -8.34 -5.17 20.27
CA GLU A 122 -9.77 -5.33 20.54
C GLU A 122 -10.60 -5.90 19.37
N TYR A 123 -10.06 -5.88 18.14
CA TYR A 123 -10.80 -6.34 16.94
C TYR A 123 -10.69 -7.84 16.75
N ASN A 124 -11.78 -8.47 16.30
CA ASN A 124 -11.83 -9.89 15.98
C ASN A 124 -11.71 -10.16 14.47
N GLU A 125 -11.52 -11.43 14.10
CA GLU A 125 -11.39 -11.85 12.70
C GLU A 125 -12.61 -11.50 11.84
N GLU A 126 -13.81 -11.56 12.42
CA GLU A 126 -15.07 -11.33 11.70
C GLU A 126 -15.18 -9.89 11.22
N ILE A 127 -14.76 -8.92 12.05
CA ILE A 127 -14.73 -7.50 11.68
C ILE A 127 -13.79 -7.27 10.50
N PHE A 128 -12.58 -7.84 10.53
CA PHE A 128 -11.63 -7.71 9.40
C PHE A 128 -12.15 -8.39 8.13
N ASN A 129 -12.71 -9.58 8.23
CA ASN A 129 -13.29 -10.26 7.06
C ASN A 129 -14.48 -9.48 6.50
N SER A 130 -15.35 -8.92 7.36
CA SER A 130 -16.50 -8.11 6.93
C SER A 130 -16.07 -6.85 6.16
N ILE A 131 -15.08 -6.10 6.67
CA ILE A 131 -14.55 -4.90 5.99
C ILE A 131 -13.86 -5.27 4.69
N ALA A 132 -13.05 -6.31 4.72
CA ALA A 132 -12.38 -6.81 3.54
C ALA A 132 -13.38 -7.27 2.47
N ASP A 133 -14.48 -7.88 2.87
CA ASP A 133 -15.57 -8.25 1.95
C ASP A 133 -16.33 -7.02 1.43
N ALA A 134 -16.44 -5.97 2.23
CA ALA A 134 -17.16 -4.76 1.82
C ALA A 134 -16.56 -4.09 0.57
N ILE A 135 -15.26 -4.16 0.36
CA ILE A 135 -14.61 -3.59 -0.84
C ILE A 135 -14.80 -4.45 -2.09
N LEU A 136 -15.19 -5.72 -1.96
CA LEU A 136 -15.34 -6.65 -3.09
C LEU A 136 -16.76 -6.70 -3.61
N PRO A 137 -16.97 -6.96 -4.93
CA PRO A 137 -18.26 -7.34 -5.46
C PRO A 137 -18.81 -8.60 -4.79
N VAL A 138 -20.13 -8.71 -4.73
CA VAL A 138 -20.83 -9.80 -4.01
C VAL A 138 -20.37 -11.20 -4.42
N SER A 139 -20.07 -11.40 -5.71
CA SER A 139 -19.60 -12.68 -6.25
C SER A 139 -18.23 -13.13 -5.72
N PHE A 140 -17.45 -12.23 -5.11
CA PHE A 140 -16.11 -12.50 -4.58
C PHE A 140 -16.04 -12.38 -3.04
N ARG A 141 -17.18 -12.21 -2.38
CA ARG A 141 -17.29 -12.16 -0.91
C ARG A 141 -17.35 -13.55 -0.31
N GLY A 142 -17.07 -13.62 1.00
CA GLY A 142 -17.34 -14.82 1.82
C GLY A 142 -16.17 -15.78 1.98
N SER A 143 -15.02 -15.55 1.33
CA SER A 143 -13.80 -16.31 1.67
C SER A 143 -13.19 -15.78 2.96
N LYS A 144 -13.12 -16.65 3.99
CA LYS A 144 -12.38 -16.33 5.22
C LYS A 144 -10.89 -16.36 4.90
N THR A 145 -10.29 -15.19 4.74
CA THR A 145 -8.88 -15.03 4.39
C THR A 145 -8.04 -14.42 5.49
N VAL A 146 -8.67 -13.81 6.50
CA VAL A 146 -7.99 -13.12 7.62
C VAL A 146 -8.04 -14.00 8.86
N TYR A 147 -6.89 -14.20 9.47
CA TYR A 147 -6.68 -14.94 10.73
C TYR A 147 -5.87 -14.08 11.70
N LEU A 148 -6.32 -14.01 12.94
CA LEU A 148 -5.59 -13.37 14.03
C LEU A 148 -4.77 -14.41 14.79
N LEU A 149 -3.52 -14.09 15.07
CA LEU A 149 -2.57 -14.97 15.74
C LEU A 149 -1.81 -14.21 16.82
N GLU A 150 -1.33 -14.93 17.81
CA GLU A 150 -0.41 -14.40 18.81
C GLU A 150 1.03 -14.31 18.27
N GLU A 151 1.85 -13.40 18.81
CA GLU A 151 3.25 -13.22 18.35
C GLU A 151 4.09 -14.50 18.44
N ASN A 152 3.82 -15.37 19.42
CA ASN A 152 4.54 -16.63 19.62
C ASN A 152 4.29 -17.68 18.52
N GLU A 153 3.27 -17.49 17.69
CA GLU A 153 2.91 -18.41 16.61
C GLU A 153 3.63 -18.12 15.28
N ILE A 154 4.42 -17.03 15.23
CA ILE A 154 5.06 -16.51 14.00
C ILE A 154 6.00 -17.52 13.33
N ASP A 155 6.78 -18.26 14.12
CA ASP A 155 7.75 -19.22 13.59
C ASP A 155 7.09 -20.45 12.96
N ASN A 156 5.91 -20.83 13.44
CA ASN A 156 5.11 -21.90 12.85
C ASN A 156 4.55 -21.51 11.47
N ILE A 157 4.36 -20.23 11.20
CA ILE A 157 3.77 -19.71 9.96
C ILE A 157 4.83 -19.53 8.89
N LYS A 158 5.99 -18.93 9.23
CA LYS A 158 7.09 -18.65 8.29
C LYS A 158 7.55 -19.89 7.53
N GLN A 159 7.58 -21.05 8.20
CA GLN A 159 8.00 -22.30 7.59
C GLN A 159 6.93 -22.99 6.74
N LYS A 160 5.64 -22.83 7.06
CA LYS A 160 4.54 -23.63 6.49
C LYS A 160 3.72 -22.92 5.40
N LYS A 161 3.72 -21.59 5.31
CA LYS A 161 2.75 -20.86 4.46
C LYS A 161 3.40 -19.75 3.62
N ARG A 162 4.17 -20.17 2.60
CA ARG A 162 4.87 -19.26 1.67
C ARG A 162 3.96 -18.34 0.86
N ASN A 163 2.66 -18.65 0.78
CA ASN A 163 1.69 -17.91 -0.05
C ASN A 163 0.71 -17.08 0.81
N ALA A 164 1.22 -16.37 1.81
CA ALA A 164 0.42 -15.56 2.72
C ALA A 164 1.06 -14.20 3.02
N LEU A 165 0.23 -13.20 3.29
CA LEU A 165 0.65 -11.97 3.94
C LEU A 165 0.76 -12.22 5.44
N VAL A 166 1.86 -11.82 6.05
CA VAL A 166 2.05 -11.82 7.51
C VAL A 166 2.40 -10.40 7.94
N ILE A 167 1.56 -9.80 8.77
CA ILE A 167 1.67 -8.42 9.23
C ILE A 167 1.29 -8.34 10.71
N ASP A 168 1.85 -7.40 11.47
CA ASP A 168 1.45 -7.15 12.85
C ASP A 168 0.72 -5.82 13.04
N THR A 169 0.21 -5.61 14.25
CA THR A 169 -0.43 -4.38 14.69
C THR A 169 0.57 -3.26 15.03
N LYS A 170 1.88 -3.53 14.95
CA LYS A 170 2.98 -2.57 15.10
C LYS A 170 3.51 -2.06 13.75
N GLN A 171 2.80 -2.33 12.67
CA GLN A 171 3.09 -1.91 11.29
C GLN A 171 4.26 -2.63 10.61
N TYR A 172 4.71 -3.78 11.13
CA TYR A 172 5.74 -4.60 10.47
C TYR A 172 5.09 -5.60 9.53
N ILE A 173 5.64 -5.69 8.33
CA ILE A 173 5.27 -6.69 7.32
C ILE A 173 6.39 -7.75 7.31
N TYR A 174 6.10 -8.92 7.83
CA TYR A 174 7.07 -10.02 7.93
C TYR A 174 7.22 -10.81 6.64
N GLN A 175 6.13 -10.90 5.86
CA GLN A 175 6.10 -11.66 4.62
C GLN A 175 5.03 -11.13 3.67
N THR A 176 5.37 -11.07 2.38
CA THR A 176 4.43 -10.86 1.28
C THR A 176 4.60 -11.97 0.24
N PRO A 177 3.52 -12.55 -0.31
CA PRO A 177 3.60 -13.62 -1.31
C PRO A 177 3.86 -13.10 -2.73
N TRP A 178 3.83 -11.80 -2.95
CA TRP A 178 4.01 -11.14 -4.24
C TRP A 178 5.34 -10.40 -4.35
N GLY A 179 5.85 -10.25 -5.59
CA GLY A 179 7.06 -9.49 -5.89
C GLY A 179 6.80 -8.18 -6.65
N ILE A 180 5.53 -7.78 -6.81
CA ILE A 180 5.14 -6.58 -7.57
C ILE A 180 5.00 -5.35 -6.67
N LYS A 181 5.11 -4.17 -7.28
CA LYS A 181 4.80 -2.90 -6.59
C LYS A 181 3.29 -2.71 -6.53
N LEU A 182 2.77 -2.29 -5.38
CA LEU A 182 1.34 -2.12 -5.11
C LEU A 182 0.81 -0.76 -5.61
N LYS A 183 1.08 -0.41 -6.87
CA LYS A 183 0.69 0.88 -7.45
C LYS A 183 -0.83 1.05 -7.55
N PHE A 184 -1.55 -0.02 -7.85
CA PHE A 184 -3.02 0.02 -7.94
C PHE A 184 -3.62 0.32 -6.57
N GLU A 185 -3.17 -0.35 -5.52
CA GLU A 185 -3.63 -0.18 -4.15
C GLU A 185 -3.24 1.20 -3.61
N GLU A 186 -2.04 1.67 -3.93
CA GLU A 186 -1.57 3.01 -3.59
C GLU A 186 -2.47 4.10 -4.19
N GLU A 187 -2.77 4.02 -5.50
CA GLU A 187 -3.65 4.97 -6.18
C GLU A 187 -5.08 4.90 -5.65
N LEU A 188 -5.59 3.68 -5.38
CA LEU A 188 -6.91 3.45 -4.82
C LEU A 188 -7.06 4.13 -3.46
N ILE A 189 -6.11 3.91 -2.55
CA ILE A 189 -6.14 4.48 -1.19
C ILE A 189 -5.93 5.99 -1.22
N LYS A 190 -5.00 6.52 -2.03
CA LYS A 190 -4.80 7.96 -2.16
C LYS A 190 -6.11 8.67 -2.55
N ARG A 191 -6.80 8.16 -3.56
CA ARG A 191 -8.08 8.72 -4.00
C ARG A 191 -9.18 8.58 -2.95
N ALA A 192 -9.24 7.46 -2.24
CA ALA A 192 -10.21 7.27 -1.17
C ALA A 192 -9.97 8.26 -0.02
N LEU A 193 -8.72 8.56 0.33
CA LEU A 193 -8.38 9.50 1.40
C LEU A 193 -8.71 10.97 1.07
N GLU A 194 -8.89 11.33 -0.20
CA GLU A 194 -9.37 12.66 -0.62
C GLU A 194 -10.85 12.87 -0.28
N ILE A 195 -11.60 11.79 -0.02
CA ILE A 195 -13.01 11.82 0.33
C ILE A 195 -13.16 11.80 1.86
N ILE A 196 -14.02 12.66 2.39
CA ILE A 196 -14.25 12.75 3.85
C ILE A 196 -15.26 11.68 4.31
N ASP A 197 -16.31 11.45 3.53
CA ASP A 197 -17.37 10.51 3.85
C ASP A 197 -16.94 9.06 3.65
N GLU A 198 -17.07 8.24 4.69
CA GLU A 198 -16.59 6.84 4.68
C GLU A 198 -17.38 5.93 3.72
N GLN A 199 -18.66 6.21 3.49
CA GLN A 199 -19.47 5.42 2.56
C GLN A 199 -19.09 5.73 1.11
N GLU A 200 -18.82 6.99 0.80
CA GLU A 200 -18.32 7.40 -0.52
C GLU A 200 -16.88 6.90 -0.75
N GLN A 201 -16.01 6.84 0.29
CA GLN A 201 -14.72 6.18 0.19
C GLN A 201 -14.87 4.72 -0.23
N LEU A 202 -15.73 3.98 0.48
CA LEU A 202 -15.99 2.56 0.19
C LEU A 202 -16.56 2.38 -1.21
N LYS A 203 -17.49 3.21 -1.63
CA LYS A 203 -18.10 3.19 -2.95
C LYS A 203 -17.09 3.44 -4.07
N LEU A 204 -16.17 4.41 -3.88
CA LEU A 204 -15.06 4.64 -4.81
C LEU A 204 -14.18 3.38 -4.95
N MET A 205 -13.80 2.78 -3.82
CA MET A 205 -12.97 1.57 -3.81
C MET A 205 -13.67 0.40 -4.52
N GLN A 206 -14.95 0.18 -4.24
CA GLN A 206 -15.77 -0.84 -4.91
C GLN A 206 -15.83 -0.62 -6.42
N GLN A 207 -16.01 0.62 -6.88
CA GLN A 207 -16.07 0.96 -8.30
C GLN A 207 -14.76 0.66 -9.02
N ASP A 208 -13.61 0.99 -8.44
CA ASP A 208 -12.32 0.77 -9.07
C ASP A 208 -11.92 -0.71 -9.06
N ILE A 209 -12.27 -1.44 -8.00
CA ILE A 209 -12.11 -2.90 -7.96
C ILE A 209 -13.04 -3.58 -8.97
N SER A 210 -14.29 -3.12 -9.10
CA SER A 210 -15.23 -3.64 -10.10
C SER A 210 -14.69 -3.49 -11.52
N LYS A 211 -14.07 -2.34 -11.87
CA LYS A 211 -13.42 -2.16 -13.17
C LYS A 211 -12.31 -3.19 -13.42
N LEU A 212 -11.50 -3.50 -12.40
CA LEU A 212 -10.49 -4.56 -12.52
C LEU A 212 -11.16 -5.91 -12.81
N ILE A 213 -12.24 -6.20 -12.13
CA ILE A 213 -12.99 -7.47 -12.31
C ILE A 213 -13.66 -7.53 -13.67
N ASP A 214 -14.17 -6.43 -14.21
CA ASP A 214 -14.71 -6.37 -15.57
C ASP A 214 -13.63 -6.68 -16.62
N GLU A 215 -12.42 -6.14 -16.44
CA GLU A 215 -11.27 -6.45 -17.28
C GLU A 215 -10.86 -7.93 -17.16
N VAL A 216 -10.90 -8.50 -15.95
CA VAL A 216 -10.67 -9.93 -15.70
C VAL A 216 -11.70 -10.78 -16.44
N ASN A 217 -12.99 -10.47 -16.30
CA ASN A 217 -14.07 -11.22 -16.93
C ASN A 217 -13.96 -11.16 -18.47
N CYS A 218 -13.66 -9.98 -19.02
CA CYS A 218 -13.39 -9.81 -20.44
C CYS A 218 -12.20 -10.68 -20.89
N THR A 219 -11.12 -10.68 -20.10
CA THR A 219 -9.94 -11.50 -20.37
C THR A 219 -10.27 -12.99 -20.39
N ILE A 220 -11.05 -13.48 -19.43
CA ILE A 220 -11.47 -14.88 -19.35
C ILE A 220 -12.32 -15.25 -20.56
N ALA A 221 -13.25 -14.39 -20.98
CA ALA A 221 -14.08 -14.61 -22.15
C ALA A 221 -13.22 -14.76 -23.42
N ILE A 222 -12.24 -13.86 -23.62
CA ILE A 222 -11.29 -13.96 -24.76
C ILE A 222 -10.51 -15.28 -24.69
N LEU A 223 -9.97 -15.63 -23.52
CA LEU A 223 -9.15 -16.83 -23.34
C LEU A 223 -9.95 -18.14 -23.43
N HIS A 224 -11.28 -18.09 -23.28
CA HIS A 224 -12.12 -19.25 -23.45
C HIS A 224 -12.07 -19.77 -24.90
N ASP A 225 -12.10 -18.85 -25.86
CA ASP A 225 -12.16 -19.15 -27.28
C ASP A 225 -10.78 -19.37 -27.91
N GLU A 226 -9.70 -18.99 -27.20
CA GLU A 226 -8.32 -19.09 -27.71
C GLU A 226 -7.58 -20.29 -27.09
N LYS A 227 -6.70 -20.91 -27.89
CA LYS A 227 -5.73 -21.89 -27.39
C LYS A 227 -4.55 -21.21 -26.75
N GLU A 228 -4.01 -20.21 -27.42
CA GLU A 228 -2.88 -19.36 -26.98
C GLU A 228 -3.05 -17.96 -27.57
N ILE A 229 -2.61 -16.93 -26.84
CA ILE A 229 -2.64 -15.53 -27.29
C ILE A 229 -1.43 -14.78 -26.72
N TYR A 230 -0.85 -13.89 -27.51
CA TYR A 230 0.22 -13.01 -27.02
C TYR A 230 -0.31 -11.83 -26.22
N GLU A 231 0.49 -11.37 -25.25
CA GLU A 231 0.13 -10.27 -24.35
C GLU A 231 -0.33 -9.00 -25.08
N ASP A 232 0.36 -8.61 -26.16
CA ASP A 232 0.03 -7.41 -26.95
C ASP A 232 -1.35 -7.54 -27.61
N ASP A 233 -1.64 -8.70 -28.21
CA ASP A 233 -2.91 -8.99 -28.89
C ASP A 233 -4.06 -9.06 -27.87
N LEU A 234 -3.78 -9.63 -26.71
CA LEU A 234 -4.76 -9.69 -25.60
C LEU A 234 -5.09 -8.28 -25.09
N ILE A 235 -4.09 -7.44 -24.86
CA ILE A 235 -4.26 -6.04 -24.46
C ILE A 235 -5.13 -5.28 -25.48
N GLU A 236 -4.86 -5.45 -26.76
CA GLU A 236 -5.63 -4.79 -27.81
C GLU A 236 -7.09 -5.26 -27.82
N ARG A 237 -7.34 -6.55 -27.68
CA ARG A 237 -8.70 -7.12 -27.63
C ARG A 237 -9.48 -6.65 -26.42
N ILE A 238 -8.89 -6.67 -25.21
CA ILE A 238 -9.53 -6.16 -23.99
C ILE A 238 -9.89 -4.68 -24.16
N THR A 239 -8.93 -3.87 -24.63
CA THR A 239 -9.11 -2.44 -24.87
C THR A 239 -10.27 -2.16 -25.82
N LYS A 240 -10.37 -2.92 -26.92
CA LYS A 240 -11.39 -2.79 -27.94
C LYS A 240 -12.77 -3.26 -27.44
N THR A 241 -12.81 -4.40 -26.75
CA THR A 241 -14.05 -5.00 -26.26
C THR A 241 -14.70 -4.13 -25.18
N LEU A 242 -13.91 -3.60 -24.25
CA LEU A 242 -14.41 -2.74 -23.17
C LEU A 242 -14.50 -1.26 -23.55
N ASN A 243 -14.02 -0.88 -24.73
CA ASN A 243 -13.94 0.52 -25.18
C ASN A 243 -13.24 1.44 -24.16
N ILE A 244 -12.12 0.98 -23.60
CA ILE A 244 -11.33 1.70 -22.62
C ILE A 244 -10.00 2.18 -23.20
N LYS A 245 -9.26 3.02 -22.46
CA LYS A 245 -7.88 3.35 -22.80
C LYS A 245 -7.02 2.07 -22.77
N LYS A 246 -6.01 2.00 -23.64
CA LYS A 246 -5.08 0.87 -23.71
C LYS A 246 -4.49 0.60 -22.32
N ILE A 247 -4.74 -0.61 -21.82
CA ILE A 247 -4.15 -1.06 -20.55
C ILE A 247 -2.65 -1.30 -20.72
N ASN A 248 -1.87 -1.03 -19.68
CA ASN A 248 -0.43 -1.26 -19.69
C ASN A 248 -0.09 -2.68 -19.18
N ILE A 249 1.17 -3.08 -19.33
CA ILE A 249 1.63 -4.40 -18.91
C ILE A 249 1.47 -4.64 -17.40
N TYR A 250 1.60 -3.59 -16.57
CA TYR A 250 1.36 -3.69 -15.14
C TYR A 250 -0.11 -4.09 -14.85
N ARG A 251 -1.07 -3.48 -15.55
CA ARG A 251 -2.49 -3.80 -15.41
C ARG A 251 -2.79 -5.22 -15.90
N LEU A 252 -2.19 -5.63 -17.00
CA LEU A 252 -2.30 -7.01 -17.48
C LEU A 252 -1.76 -8.01 -16.45
N ASN A 253 -0.63 -7.71 -15.79
CA ASN A 253 -0.08 -8.56 -14.75
C ASN A 253 -1.01 -8.69 -13.54
N LEU A 254 -1.71 -7.62 -13.13
CA LEU A 254 -2.76 -7.71 -12.11
C LEU A 254 -3.91 -8.63 -12.55
N ILE A 255 -4.37 -8.52 -13.79
CA ILE A 255 -5.41 -9.38 -14.35
C ILE A 255 -4.95 -10.86 -14.34
N LYS A 256 -3.72 -11.12 -14.80
CA LYS A 256 -3.12 -12.47 -14.78
C LYS A 256 -3.04 -13.03 -13.37
N GLU A 257 -2.62 -12.21 -12.40
CA GLU A 257 -2.54 -12.60 -11.01
C GLU A 257 -3.91 -12.91 -10.42
N PHE A 258 -4.90 -12.06 -10.69
CA PHE A 258 -6.28 -12.30 -10.24
C PHE A 258 -6.83 -13.64 -10.76
N ILE A 259 -6.68 -13.90 -12.07
CA ILE A 259 -7.13 -15.16 -12.68
C ILE A 259 -6.40 -16.36 -12.06
N ARG A 260 -5.09 -16.23 -11.84
CA ARG A 260 -4.26 -17.31 -11.24
C ARG A 260 -4.71 -17.67 -9.84
N GLN A 261 -5.00 -16.68 -9.02
CA GLN A 261 -5.31 -16.88 -7.59
C GLN A 261 -6.79 -17.23 -7.35
N ASN A 262 -7.70 -16.62 -8.12
CA ASN A 262 -9.13 -16.76 -7.86
C ASN A 262 -9.84 -17.80 -8.76
N ILE A 263 -9.24 -18.17 -9.90
CA ILE A 263 -9.94 -18.96 -10.92
C ILE A 263 -9.12 -20.18 -11.33
N SER A 264 -8.07 -20.02 -12.16
CA SER A 264 -7.27 -21.14 -12.62
C SER A 264 -5.94 -20.71 -13.25
N PHE A 265 -4.87 -21.38 -12.84
CA PHE A 265 -3.57 -21.26 -13.49
C PHE A 265 -3.60 -21.66 -14.97
N LYS A 266 -4.41 -22.69 -15.33
CA LYS A 266 -4.53 -23.17 -16.73
C LYS A 266 -5.03 -22.11 -17.71
N ILE A 267 -5.86 -21.18 -17.25
CA ILE A 267 -6.35 -20.08 -18.09
C ILE A 267 -5.21 -19.11 -18.37
N VAL A 268 -4.45 -18.74 -17.36
CA VAL A 268 -3.32 -17.81 -17.49
C VAL A 268 -2.20 -18.39 -18.37
N SER A 269 -1.96 -19.70 -18.34
CA SER A 269 -0.90 -20.34 -19.15
C SER A 269 -1.13 -20.26 -20.67
N LYS A 270 -2.34 -19.88 -21.11
CA LYS A 270 -2.62 -19.58 -22.53
C LYS A 270 -2.01 -18.25 -23.00
N ILE A 271 -1.68 -17.36 -22.08
CA ILE A 271 -1.08 -16.05 -22.39
C ILE A 271 0.41 -16.24 -22.57
N LYS A 272 0.92 -15.90 -23.76
CA LYS A 272 2.32 -16.04 -24.15
C LYS A 272 3.01 -14.68 -24.15
N ASN A 273 4.28 -14.69 -23.72
CA ASN A 273 5.15 -13.52 -23.78
C ASN A 273 6.22 -13.78 -24.87
N LYS A 274 6.29 -12.92 -25.87
CA LYS A 274 7.25 -13.05 -26.99
C LYS A 274 8.71 -13.08 -26.53
N VAL A 275 9.03 -12.32 -25.49
CA VAL A 275 10.40 -12.24 -24.93
C VAL A 275 10.77 -13.52 -24.19
N GLU A 276 9.86 -14.06 -23.37
CA GLU A 276 10.09 -15.31 -22.65
C GLU A 276 10.23 -16.49 -23.62
N GLU A 277 9.42 -16.51 -24.68
CA GLU A 277 9.50 -17.54 -25.71
C GLU A 277 10.84 -17.48 -26.44
N PHE A 278 11.30 -16.28 -26.82
CA PHE A 278 12.62 -16.09 -27.44
C PHE A 278 13.77 -16.55 -26.54
N LEU A 279 13.73 -16.20 -25.25
CA LEU A 279 14.74 -16.58 -24.27
C LEU A 279 14.73 -18.08 -23.94
N SER A 280 13.63 -18.77 -24.14
CA SER A 280 13.52 -20.22 -23.91
C SER A 280 14.13 -21.05 -25.03
N VAL A 281 14.43 -20.45 -26.18
CA VAL A 281 15.02 -21.09 -27.39
C VAL A 281 16.53 -20.87 -27.44
N LEU A 282 17.08 -19.96 -26.61
CA LEU A 282 18.51 -19.70 -26.45
C LEU A 282 19.13 -20.57 -25.38
#